data_1e5501fd0558e42afea662b8f00b6f51
#
_entry.id   1e5501fd0558e42afea662b8f00b6f51
#
_cell.length_a   1.000
_cell.length_b   1.000
_cell.length_c   1.000
_cell.angle_alpha   90.00
_cell.angle_beta   90.00
_cell.angle_gamma   90.00
#
_symmetry.space_group_name_H-M   'P 1'
#
loop_
_entity.id
_entity.type
_entity.pdbx_description
1 polymer ?
#
loop_
_entity_poly.entity_id
_entity_poly.type
_entity_poly.pdbx_seq_one_letter_code
_entity_poly.pdbx_strand_id
1 'polypeptide(L)'
;MNQPLHTNFKRISLLIFLWMGVSLGHAQTTKETASFEIVVLGLKIGTLTAQKTGGGDSLLYSVDSRVKFWFFGDVDLKFLTRSNFKGGKITKTYSESKTNRGVFDSKVNWTGAQYQVDSKSYKYANRTSLKGPLTWCSSKLFFQEPSGNEVFLSEVYGVSAPIKKISAGVYEIEVEGNTNQYHYKGGKLEKIVVESPIKNYKVMRVK
;
A
#
# COMPACT_ATOMS: atom_id res chain seq x y z
N MET A 1 -41.00 -85.19 11.66
CA MET A 1 -41.96 -84.10 11.75
C MET A 1 -41.20 -82.92 12.36
N ASN A 2 -40.41 -82.19 11.59
CA ASN A 2 -39.51 -81.15 12.06
C ASN A 2 -39.85 -79.83 11.32
N GLN A 3 -40.23 -78.82 12.09
CA GLN A 3 -40.45 -77.48 11.58
C GLN A 3 -39.12 -76.73 11.67
N PRO A 4 -38.77 -75.91 10.65
CA PRO A 4 -37.60 -75.05 10.71
C PRO A 4 -37.95 -73.70 11.36
N LEU A 5 -37.04 -73.27 12.22
CA LEU A 5 -37.02 -71.93 12.83
C LEU A 5 -36.79 -70.86 11.77
N HIS A 6 -37.66 -69.88 11.70
CA HIS A 6 -37.43 -68.60 10.96
C HIS A 6 -36.62 -67.68 11.85
N THR A 7 -35.35 -67.44 11.45
CA THR A 7 -34.49 -66.39 12.00
C THR A 7 -34.70 -65.09 11.27
N ASN A 8 -35.34 -64.12 11.89
CA ASN A 8 -35.49 -62.75 11.40
C ASN A 8 -34.16 -61.97 11.57
N PHE A 9 -33.45 -61.79 10.51
CA PHE A 9 -32.32 -60.88 10.46
C PHE A 9 -32.83 -59.44 10.34
N LYS A 10 -32.84 -58.68 11.45
CA LYS A 10 -33.06 -57.22 11.49
C LYS A 10 -31.85 -56.56 10.86
N ARG A 11 -32.04 -55.96 9.68
CA ARG A 11 -31.05 -55.07 9.03
C ARG A 11 -30.94 -53.80 9.84
N ILE A 12 -29.86 -53.64 10.60
CA ILE A 12 -29.47 -52.39 11.22
C ILE A 12 -28.79 -51.56 10.15
N SER A 13 -29.53 -50.59 9.60
CA SER A 13 -28.94 -49.56 8.73
C SER A 13 -28.16 -48.56 9.59
N LEU A 14 -26.84 -48.67 9.57
CA LEU A 14 -25.93 -47.72 10.21
C LEU A 14 -25.87 -46.45 9.33
N LEU A 15 -26.66 -45.43 9.68
CA LEU A 15 -26.58 -44.09 9.10
C LEU A 15 -25.33 -43.41 9.67
N ILE A 16 -24.23 -43.50 8.95
CA ILE A 16 -23.03 -42.70 9.20
C ILE A 16 -23.34 -41.26 8.71
N PHE A 17 -23.71 -40.39 9.65
CA PHE A 17 -23.78 -38.94 9.42
C PHE A 17 -22.34 -38.42 9.26
N LEU A 18 -21.91 -38.24 8.01
CA LEU A 18 -20.67 -37.59 7.68
C LEU A 18 -20.81 -36.10 8.01
N TRP A 19 -20.42 -35.70 9.20
CA TRP A 19 -20.33 -34.31 9.61
C TRP A 19 -19.17 -33.67 8.83
N MET A 20 -19.45 -33.11 7.64
CA MET A 20 -18.55 -32.17 6.97
C MET A 20 -18.50 -30.91 7.83
N GLY A 21 -17.51 -30.85 8.68
CA GLY A 21 -17.13 -29.65 9.39
C GLY A 21 -16.70 -28.60 8.36
N VAL A 22 -17.59 -27.69 7.98
CA VAL A 22 -17.26 -26.50 7.23
C VAL A 22 -16.42 -25.64 8.16
N SER A 23 -15.10 -25.76 8.07
CA SER A 23 -14.18 -24.83 8.70
C SER A 23 -14.39 -23.47 8.03
N LEU A 24 -15.19 -22.60 8.63
CA LEU A 24 -15.26 -21.19 8.30
C LEU A 24 -13.88 -20.60 8.60
N GLY A 25 -13.00 -20.63 7.59
CA GLY A 25 -11.71 -19.99 7.65
C GLY A 25 -11.92 -18.50 7.87
N HIS A 26 -11.81 -18.05 9.11
CA HIS A 26 -11.76 -16.63 9.42
C HIS A 26 -10.50 -16.08 8.74
N ALA A 27 -10.67 -15.26 7.72
CA ALA A 27 -9.57 -14.55 7.09
C ALA A 27 -8.88 -13.70 8.17
N GLN A 28 -7.74 -14.18 8.66
CA GLN A 28 -6.99 -13.52 9.73
C GLN A 28 -6.45 -12.20 9.18
N THR A 29 -6.90 -11.08 9.75
CA THR A 29 -6.38 -9.77 9.41
C THR A 29 -4.95 -9.66 9.91
N THR A 30 -4.00 -9.56 8.99
CA THR A 30 -2.59 -9.34 9.30
C THR A 30 -2.29 -7.85 9.33
N LYS A 31 -1.35 -7.45 10.20
CA LYS A 31 -0.82 -6.08 10.26
C LYS A 31 0.69 -6.15 10.21
N GLU A 32 1.26 -5.46 9.24
CA GLU A 32 2.71 -5.25 9.09
C GLU A 32 3.01 -3.77 9.24
N THR A 33 4.07 -3.42 9.98
CA THR A 33 4.48 -2.02 10.22
C THR A 33 5.95 -1.86 9.93
N ALA A 34 6.30 -0.75 9.27
CA ALA A 34 7.67 -0.34 9.01
C ALA A 34 7.86 1.12 9.41
N SER A 35 8.94 1.40 10.14
CA SER A 35 9.28 2.73 10.66
C SER A 35 10.51 3.28 9.95
N PHE A 36 10.50 4.59 9.70
CA PHE A 36 11.56 5.29 9.00
C PHE A 36 11.84 6.65 9.65
N GLU A 37 13.05 7.12 9.46
CA GLU A 37 13.47 8.49 9.77
C GLU A 37 13.63 9.30 8.47
N ILE A 38 13.23 10.56 8.54
CA ILE A 38 13.42 11.51 7.44
C ILE A 38 14.65 12.36 7.77
N VAL A 39 15.62 12.35 6.86
CA VAL A 39 16.97 12.90 7.11
C VAL A 39 17.35 13.88 6.00
N VAL A 40 17.78 15.08 6.37
CA VAL A 40 18.35 16.11 5.50
C VAL A 40 19.77 16.44 5.97
N LEU A 41 20.76 16.36 5.10
CA LEU A 41 22.17 16.66 5.42
C LEU A 41 22.70 15.90 6.66
N GLY A 42 22.22 14.68 6.91
CA GLY A 42 22.58 13.87 8.06
C GLY A 42 21.77 14.16 9.34
N LEU A 43 20.93 15.17 9.35
CA LEU A 43 20.10 15.52 10.49
C LEU A 43 18.70 14.91 10.34
N LYS A 44 18.22 14.25 11.39
CA LYS A 44 16.84 13.76 11.48
C LYS A 44 15.90 14.95 11.64
N ILE A 45 14.96 15.09 10.70
CA ILE A 45 13.96 16.16 10.69
C ILE A 45 12.54 15.64 10.85
N GLY A 46 12.36 14.32 10.84
CA GLY A 46 11.02 13.74 10.92
C GLY A 46 11.03 12.24 11.04
N THR A 47 9.82 11.70 11.12
CA THR A 47 9.54 10.27 11.17
C THR A 47 8.46 9.90 10.16
N LEU A 48 8.49 8.66 9.70
CA LEU A 48 7.48 8.07 8.85
C LEU A 48 7.15 6.66 9.33
N THR A 49 5.87 6.35 9.39
CA THR A 49 5.38 5.01 9.68
C THR A 49 4.52 4.53 8.52
N ALA A 50 4.90 3.42 7.94
CA ALA A 50 4.11 2.71 6.94
C ALA A 50 3.42 1.50 7.59
N GLN A 51 2.15 1.24 7.22
CA GLN A 51 1.38 0.10 7.69
C GLN A 51 0.68 -0.57 6.51
N LYS A 52 0.69 -1.91 6.53
CA LYS A 52 -0.10 -2.76 5.66
C LYS A 52 -1.04 -3.56 6.54
N THR A 53 -2.34 -3.47 6.28
CA THR A 53 -3.38 -4.15 7.08
C THR A 53 -4.37 -4.83 6.16
N GLY A 54 -4.87 -5.99 6.55
CA GLY A 54 -5.90 -6.70 5.81
C GLY A 54 -5.57 -8.18 5.65
N GLY A 55 -6.40 -8.87 4.87
CA GLY A 55 -6.28 -10.30 4.58
C GLY A 55 -7.16 -10.69 3.40
N GLY A 56 -6.90 -11.87 2.85
CA GLY A 56 -7.59 -12.33 1.66
C GLY A 56 -7.30 -11.41 0.46
N ASP A 57 -8.37 -10.94 -0.18
CA ASP A 57 -8.29 -10.08 -1.37
C ASP A 57 -8.27 -8.57 -1.06
N SER A 58 -8.44 -8.18 0.20
CA SER A 58 -8.60 -6.79 0.63
C SER A 58 -7.41 -6.34 1.49
N LEU A 59 -6.67 -5.32 1.02
CA LEU A 59 -5.51 -4.75 1.69
C LEU A 59 -5.66 -3.22 1.79
N LEU A 60 -5.20 -2.68 2.91
CA LEU A 60 -5.01 -1.25 3.14
C LEU A 60 -3.54 -0.99 3.39
N TYR A 61 -2.94 -0.15 2.57
CA TYR A 61 -1.63 0.45 2.83
C TYR A 61 -1.84 1.87 3.34
N SER A 62 -1.14 2.23 4.40
CA SER A 62 -1.13 3.60 4.92
C SER A 62 0.28 4.07 5.22
N VAL A 63 0.52 5.34 5.01
CA VAL A 63 1.77 6.03 5.33
C VAL A 63 1.42 7.28 6.10
N ASP A 64 2.05 7.45 7.25
CA ASP A 64 1.90 8.60 8.14
C ASP A 64 3.28 9.21 8.37
N SER A 65 3.47 10.49 8.12
CA SER A 65 4.73 11.15 8.41
C SER A 65 4.57 12.51 9.05
N ARG A 66 5.56 12.87 9.86
CA ARG A 66 5.66 14.18 10.50
C ARG A 66 7.07 14.70 10.31
N VAL A 67 7.16 15.92 9.78
CA VAL A 67 8.40 16.61 9.53
C VAL A 67 8.34 17.96 10.22
N LYS A 68 9.37 18.26 11.00
CA LYS A 68 9.56 19.58 11.62
C LYS A 68 11.01 20.01 11.41
N PHE A 69 11.21 21.14 10.77
CA PHE A 69 12.55 21.73 10.67
C PHE A 69 12.47 23.25 10.53
N TRP A 70 13.54 23.92 10.92
CA TRP A 70 13.63 25.37 11.03
C TRP A 70 14.71 26.00 10.14
N PHE A 71 15.55 25.20 9.47
CA PHE A 71 16.73 25.69 8.72
C PHE A 71 16.41 26.58 7.53
N PHE A 72 15.19 26.53 6.99
CA PHE A 72 14.75 27.33 5.82
C PHE A 72 13.36 27.95 6.03
N GLY A 73 13.04 28.33 7.28
CA GLY A 73 11.73 28.72 7.75
C GLY A 73 11.07 27.58 8.52
N ASP A 74 10.16 27.91 9.43
CA ASP A 74 9.42 26.90 10.19
C ASP A 74 8.56 26.05 9.24
N VAL A 75 8.93 24.78 9.12
CA VAL A 75 8.14 23.79 8.40
C VAL A 75 7.57 22.79 9.42
N ASP A 76 6.26 22.77 9.54
CA ASP A 76 5.52 21.70 10.21
C ASP A 76 4.66 21.03 9.13
N LEU A 77 5.05 19.83 8.72
CA LEU A 77 4.34 19.04 7.72
C LEU A 77 3.85 17.75 8.37
N LYS A 78 2.53 17.54 8.30
CA LYS A 78 1.91 16.25 8.56
C LYS A 78 1.40 15.70 7.23
N PHE A 79 1.75 14.47 6.92
CA PHE A 79 1.38 13.81 5.69
C PHE A 79 0.76 12.46 5.99
N LEU A 80 -0.36 12.18 5.33
CA LEU A 80 -1.08 10.92 5.43
C LEU A 80 -1.41 10.42 4.02
N THR A 81 -1.17 9.13 3.77
CA THR A 81 -1.68 8.44 2.59
C THR A 81 -2.36 7.14 2.99
N ARG A 82 -3.47 6.82 2.34
CA ARG A 82 -4.19 5.56 2.46
C ARG A 82 -4.56 5.03 1.08
N SER A 83 -4.23 3.77 0.82
CA SER A 83 -4.47 3.11 -0.46
C SER A 83 -5.16 1.77 -0.24
N ASN A 84 -6.40 1.68 -0.68
CA ASN A 84 -7.23 0.48 -0.59
C ASN A 84 -7.05 -0.38 -1.84
N PHE A 85 -6.85 -1.66 -1.64
CA PHE A 85 -6.72 -2.66 -2.68
C PHE A 85 -7.80 -3.72 -2.54
N LYS A 86 -8.30 -4.21 -3.67
CA LYS A 86 -9.16 -5.39 -3.75
C LYS A 86 -8.75 -6.24 -4.95
N GLY A 87 -8.55 -7.54 -4.75
CA GLY A 87 -8.06 -8.44 -5.80
C GLY A 87 -6.72 -7.96 -6.41
N GLY A 88 -5.81 -7.42 -5.61
CA GLY A 88 -4.52 -6.90 -6.04
C GLY A 88 -4.55 -5.55 -6.78
N LYS A 89 -5.74 -4.94 -6.98
CA LYS A 89 -5.93 -3.68 -7.71
C LYS A 89 -6.26 -2.55 -6.76
N ILE A 90 -5.77 -1.35 -7.06
CA ILE A 90 -6.11 -0.13 -6.32
C ILE A 90 -7.59 0.18 -6.58
N THR A 91 -8.38 0.34 -5.52
CA THR A 91 -9.78 0.74 -5.61
C THR A 91 -10.01 2.19 -5.22
N LYS A 92 -9.24 2.68 -4.25
CA LYS A 92 -9.33 4.05 -3.77
C LYS A 92 -8.03 4.48 -3.13
N THR A 93 -7.60 5.71 -3.37
CA THR A 93 -6.54 6.34 -2.58
C THR A 93 -7.00 7.68 -2.01
N TYR A 94 -6.42 8.03 -0.88
CA TYR A 94 -6.55 9.33 -0.25
C TYR A 94 -5.20 9.75 0.28
N SER A 95 -4.76 10.98 -0.07
CA SER A 95 -3.57 11.60 0.49
C SER A 95 -3.93 12.96 1.04
N GLU A 96 -3.36 13.32 2.18
CA GLU A 96 -3.52 14.63 2.81
C GLU A 96 -2.17 15.16 3.26
N SER A 97 -1.89 16.42 3.01
CA SER A 97 -0.77 17.13 3.59
C SER A 97 -1.25 18.38 4.32
N LYS A 98 -0.89 18.49 5.60
CA LYS A 98 -1.14 19.67 6.44
C LYS A 98 0.16 20.38 6.67
N THR A 99 0.20 21.65 6.25
CA THR A 99 1.37 22.51 6.38
C THR A 99 0.96 23.83 7.00
N ASN A 100 1.92 24.65 7.39
CA ASN A 100 1.69 26.05 7.77
C ASN A 100 1.14 26.93 6.60
N ARG A 101 1.11 26.40 5.37
CA ARG A 101 0.56 27.06 4.17
C ARG A 101 -0.83 26.56 3.77
N GLY A 102 -1.41 25.62 4.52
CA GLY A 102 -2.74 25.09 4.26
C GLY A 102 -2.83 23.57 4.30
N VAL A 103 -4.02 23.08 4.01
CA VAL A 103 -4.34 21.66 3.90
C VAL A 103 -4.61 21.36 2.43
N PHE A 104 -3.97 20.32 1.93
CA PHE A 104 -4.10 19.86 0.56
C PHE A 104 -4.45 18.38 0.55
N ASP A 105 -5.34 17.96 -0.33
CA ASP A 105 -5.74 16.58 -0.43
C ASP A 105 -5.80 16.07 -1.88
N SER A 106 -5.70 14.77 -2.03
CA SER A 106 -5.81 14.05 -3.28
C SER A 106 -6.67 12.81 -3.11
N LYS A 107 -7.58 12.59 -4.03
CA LYS A 107 -8.50 11.45 -4.09
C LYS A 107 -8.43 10.80 -5.45
N VAL A 108 -8.19 9.50 -5.48
CA VAL A 108 -8.24 8.70 -6.71
C VAL A 108 -9.17 7.52 -6.47
N ASN A 109 -10.22 7.40 -7.26
CA ASN A 109 -11.26 6.38 -7.09
C ASN A 109 -11.44 5.57 -8.38
N TRP A 110 -11.43 4.24 -8.27
CA TRP A 110 -11.73 3.33 -9.37
C TRP A 110 -13.24 3.28 -9.62
N THR A 111 -13.66 3.50 -10.87
CA THR A 111 -15.09 3.51 -11.27
C THR A 111 -15.55 2.19 -11.91
N GLY A 112 -14.67 1.20 -12.02
CA GLY A 112 -14.91 -0.03 -12.77
C GLY A 112 -14.28 0.00 -14.17
N ALA A 113 -14.09 1.17 -14.76
CA ALA A 113 -13.49 1.35 -16.10
C ALA A 113 -12.21 2.18 -16.10
N GLN A 114 -12.14 3.20 -15.24
CA GLN A 114 -11.01 4.12 -15.11
C GLN A 114 -10.94 4.69 -13.70
N TYR A 115 -9.85 5.35 -13.35
CA TYR A 115 -9.78 6.14 -12.13
C TYR A 115 -10.29 7.56 -12.38
N GLN A 116 -11.07 8.07 -11.44
CA GLN A 116 -11.35 9.49 -11.31
C GLN A 116 -10.36 10.10 -10.31
N VAL A 117 -9.73 11.18 -10.72
CA VAL A 117 -8.71 11.91 -9.97
C VAL A 117 -9.24 13.29 -9.60
N ASP A 118 -9.13 13.63 -8.32
CA ASP A 118 -9.25 15.00 -7.80
C ASP A 118 -8.09 15.22 -6.83
N SER A 119 -7.03 15.84 -7.31
CA SER A 119 -5.78 16.05 -6.59
C SER A 119 -5.47 17.53 -6.48
N LYS A 120 -5.11 17.98 -5.28
CA LYS A 120 -4.71 19.34 -5.00
C LYS A 120 -3.51 19.37 -4.05
N SER A 121 -2.49 20.11 -4.43
CA SER A 121 -1.35 20.42 -3.56
C SER A 121 -0.99 21.90 -3.68
N TYR A 122 0.04 22.35 -2.96
CA TYR A 122 0.51 23.73 -3.09
C TYR A 122 1.03 23.98 -4.52
N LYS A 123 0.36 24.83 -5.29
CA LYS A 123 0.65 25.14 -6.70
C LYS A 123 0.38 24.00 -7.71
N TYR A 124 -0.36 22.97 -7.34
CA TYR A 124 -0.73 21.88 -8.25
C TYR A 124 -2.19 21.49 -8.06
N ALA A 125 -2.92 21.36 -9.15
CA ALA A 125 -4.26 20.80 -9.15
C ALA A 125 -4.44 19.93 -10.39
N ASN A 126 -5.01 18.73 -10.22
CA ASN A 126 -5.26 17.79 -11.29
C ASN A 126 -6.65 17.18 -11.12
N ARG A 127 -7.54 17.48 -12.07
CA ARG A 127 -8.84 16.83 -12.20
C ARG A 127 -8.90 16.13 -13.54
N THR A 128 -8.75 14.82 -13.52
CA THR A 128 -8.64 14.02 -14.74
C THR A 128 -9.10 12.58 -14.49
N SER A 129 -8.96 11.74 -15.51
CA SER A 129 -9.10 10.30 -15.40
C SER A 129 -7.83 9.60 -15.83
N LEU A 130 -7.51 8.47 -15.18
CA LEU A 130 -6.39 7.61 -15.52
C LEU A 130 -6.87 6.24 -15.97
N LYS A 131 -6.18 5.68 -16.95
CA LYS A 131 -6.38 4.29 -17.36
C LYS A 131 -5.95 3.35 -16.24
N GLY A 132 -6.62 2.22 -16.11
CA GLY A 132 -6.31 1.18 -15.13
C GLY A 132 -6.77 -0.19 -15.59
N PRO A 133 -6.79 -1.17 -14.69
CA PRO A 133 -6.47 -1.05 -13.28
C PRO A 133 -4.97 -0.96 -12.98
N LEU A 134 -4.59 -0.21 -11.93
CA LEU A 134 -3.24 -0.11 -11.41
C LEU A 134 -3.06 -0.99 -10.17
N THR A 135 -1.87 -1.53 -9.99
CA THR A 135 -1.53 -2.48 -8.92
C THR A 135 -0.38 -2.00 -8.03
N TRP A 136 0.22 -0.85 -8.34
CA TRP A 136 1.33 -0.25 -7.62
C TRP A 136 1.07 1.22 -7.29
N CYS A 137 1.54 1.64 -6.11
CA CYS A 137 1.50 3.02 -5.62
C CYS A 137 2.58 3.25 -4.57
N SER A 138 2.79 4.51 -4.14
CA SER A 138 3.86 4.86 -3.18
C SER A 138 3.75 4.07 -1.88
N SER A 139 2.57 3.94 -1.32
CA SER A 139 2.37 3.26 -0.05
C SER A 139 2.69 1.76 -0.10
N LYS A 140 2.49 1.09 -1.24
CA LYS A 140 2.82 -0.32 -1.43
C LYS A 140 4.32 -0.56 -1.51
N LEU A 141 5.10 0.38 -2.06
CA LEU A 141 6.56 0.27 -2.18
C LEU A 141 7.29 0.14 -0.84
N PHE A 142 6.68 0.54 0.27
CA PHE A 142 7.25 0.34 1.61
C PHE A 142 7.30 -1.13 2.03
N PHE A 143 6.50 -2.01 1.39
CA PHE A 143 6.32 -3.41 1.78
C PHE A 143 6.71 -4.42 0.70
N GLN A 144 6.82 -3.99 -0.53
CA GLN A 144 7.08 -4.88 -1.65
C GLN A 144 8.08 -4.26 -2.62
N GLU A 145 9.11 -5.02 -2.96
CA GLU A 145 10.08 -4.69 -4.01
C GLU A 145 9.42 -4.90 -5.38
N PRO A 146 9.44 -3.90 -6.29
CA PRO A 146 8.90 -4.06 -7.64
C PRO A 146 9.86 -4.87 -8.53
N SER A 147 9.40 -5.31 -9.70
CA SER A 147 10.24 -5.94 -10.72
C SER A 147 10.95 -4.92 -11.62
N GLY A 148 10.36 -3.73 -11.77
CA GLY A 148 10.85 -2.63 -12.61
C GLY A 148 10.14 -2.49 -13.94
N ASN A 149 9.01 -3.20 -14.13
CA ASN A 149 8.18 -3.13 -15.33
C ASN A 149 6.75 -2.63 -15.02
N GLU A 150 6.49 -2.25 -13.77
CA GLU A 150 5.17 -1.85 -13.32
C GLU A 150 4.89 -0.38 -13.61
N VAL A 151 3.60 -0.07 -13.71
CA VAL A 151 3.10 1.29 -13.72
C VAL A 151 2.62 1.63 -12.31
N PHE A 152 3.15 2.70 -11.80
CA PHE A 152 2.94 3.21 -10.45
C PHE A 152 1.91 4.35 -10.46
N LEU A 153 1.06 4.41 -9.44
CA LEU A 153 0.18 5.53 -9.14
C LEU A 153 0.83 6.40 -8.07
N SER A 154 1.05 7.67 -8.38
CA SER A 154 1.35 8.69 -7.36
C SER A 154 0.05 9.13 -6.71
N GLU A 155 -0.17 8.76 -5.45
CA GLU A 155 -1.39 9.09 -4.72
C GLU A 155 -1.54 10.59 -4.45
N VAL A 156 -0.40 11.30 -4.37
CA VAL A 156 -0.36 12.75 -4.12
C VAL A 156 -0.75 13.55 -5.35
N TYR A 157 -0.20 13.18 -6.50
CA TYR A 157 -0.39 13.95 -7.73
C TYR A 157 -1.53 13.43 -8.59
N GLY A 158 -1.99 12.19 -8.33
CA GLY A 158 -3.02 11.54 -9.15
C GLY A 158 -2.56 11.31 -10.59
N VAL A 159 -1.30 10.95 -10.78
CA VAL A 159 -0.69 10.61 -12.07
C VAL A 159 -0.06 9.23 -12.03
N SER A 160 0.14 8.61 -13.18
CA SER A 160 0.85 7.35 -13.29
C SER A 160 2.22 7.54 -13.93
N ALA A 161 3.20 6.76 -13.48
CA ALA A 161 4.57 6.77 -14.00
C ALA A 161 5.13 5.34 -14.06
N PRO A 162 6.10 5.05 -14.95
CA PRO A 162 6.79 3.77 -14.95
C PRO A 162 7.74 3.66 -13.76
N ILE A 163 7.85 2.45 -13.21
CA ILE A 163 8.94 2.10 -12.29
C ILE A 163 10.10 1.61 -13.14
N LYS A 164 11.27 2.26 -13.03
CA LYS A 164 12.48 1.88 -13.76
C LYS A 164 13.45 1.15 -12.82
N LYS A 165 13.88 -0.04 -13.17
CA LYS A 165 14.96 -0.73 -12.47
C LYS A 165 16.31 -0.17 -12.94
N ILE A 166 17.08 0.39 -12.01
CA ILE A 166 18.39 1.01 -12.31
C ILE A 166 19.52 -0.03 -12.09
N SER A 167 19.41 -0.79 -11.01
CA SER A 167 20.35 -1.89 -10.69
C SER A 167 19.66 -2.89 -9.76
N ALA A 168 20.38 -3.91 -9.31
CA ALA A 168 19.84 -4.87 -8.35
C ALA A 168 19.39 -4.16 -7.06
N GLY A 169 18.09 -4.27 -6.73
CA GLY A 169 17.51 -3.66 -5.55
C GLY A 169 17.35 -2.13 -5.63
N VAL A 170 17.59 -1.48 -6.78
CA VAL A 170 17.45 -0.03 -6.93
C VAL A 170 16.47 0.30 -8.06
N TYR A 171 15.45 1.07 -7.71
CA TYR A 171 14.37 1.47 -8.61
C TYR A 171 14.20 2.97 -8.59
N GLU A 172 13.83 3.52 -9.74
CA GLU A 172 13.62 4.96 -9.93
C GLU A 172 12.21 5.22 -10.45
N ILE A 173 11.61 6.28 -9.94
CA ILE A 173 10.29 6.76 -10.34
C ILE A 173 10.38 8.28 -10.46
N GLU A 174 10.03 8.79 -11.63
CA GLU A 174 9.94 10.21 -11.89
C GLU A 174 8.46 10.64 -11.92
N VAL A 175 8.11 11.64 -11.11
CA VAL A 175 6.76 12.21 -11.04
C VAL A 175 6.88 13.73 -10.97
N GLU A 176 6.22 14.44 -11.89
CA GLU A 176 6.17 15.91 -11.91
C GLU A 176 7.57 16.54 -11.82
N GLY A 177 8.54 15.97 -12.57
CA GLY A 177 9.92 16.46 -12.62
C GLY A 177 10.77 16.18 -11.38
N ASN A 178 10.26 15.38 -10.43
CA ASN A 178 11.01 14.95 -9.25
C ASN A 178 11.32 13.46 -9.35
N THR A 179 12.59 13.11 -9.19
CA THR A 179 13.08 11.74 -9.24
C THR A 179 13.23 11.18 -7.83
N ASN A 180 12.65 10.01 -7.58
CA ASN A 180 12.78 9.28 -6.33
C ASN A 180 13.43 7.92 -6.57
N GLN A 181 14.48 7.59 -5.80
CA GLN A 181 15.14 6.30 -5.86
C GLN A 181 14.82 5.47 -4.64
N TYR A 182 14.35 4.25 -4.87
CA TYR A 182 13.99 3.25 -3.85
C TYR A 182 15.06 2.18 -3.80
N HIS A 183 15.67 1.98 -2.63
CA HIS A 183 16.73 1.01 -2.41
C HIS A 183 16.25 -0.13 -1.52
N TYR A 184 16.29 -1.36 -2.04
CA TYR A 184 15.89 -2.58 -1.34
C TYR A 184 17.09 -3.45 -1.03
N LYS A 185 17.00 -4.20 0.09
CA LYS A 185 17.92 -5.25 0.46
C LYS A 185 17.13 -6.44 0.98
N GLY A 186 17.30 -7.59 0.31
CA GLY A 186 16.54 -8.81 0.66
C GLY A 186 15.02 -8.63 0.59
N GLY A 187 14.53 -7.89 -0.42
CA GLY A 187 13.10 -7.60 -0.61
C GLY A 187 12.52 -6.53 0.32
N LYS A 188 13.31 -5.97 1.24
CA LYS A 188 12.88 -4.93 2.19
C LYS A 188 13.40 -3.56 1.77
N LEU A 189 12.52 -2.56 1.75
CA LEU A 189 12.91 -1.17 1.51
C LEU A 189 13.78 -0.67 2.65
N GLU A 190 15.02 -0.28 2.34
CA GLU A 190 15.99 0.25 3.30
C GLU A 190 16.07 1.76 3.27
N LYS A 191 15.95 2.34 2.07
CA LYS A 191 16.16 3.76 1.88
C LYS A 191 15.37 4.26 0.67
N ILE A 192 14.83 5.49 0.77
CA ILE A 192 14.39 6.29 -0.37
C ILE A 192 15.26 7.54 -0.42
N VAL A 193 15.78 7.87 -1.61
CA VAL A 193 16.37 9.17 -1.90
C VAL A 193 15.33 9.97 -2.65
N VAL A 194 14.93 11.09 -2.09
CA VAL A 194 13.87 11.95 -2.65
C VAL A 194 14.49 13.23 -3.15
N GLU A 195 14.33 13.49 -4.44
CA GLU A 195 14.58 14.81 -5.01
C GLU A 195 13.42 15.74 -4.71
N SER A 196 13.74 16.93 -4.26
CA SER A 196 12.75 17.93 -3.89
C SER A 196 13.21 19.30 -4.37
N PRO A 197 12.31 20.15 -4.87
CA PRO A 197 12.61 21.50 -5.32
C PRO A 197 13.27 22.40 -4.24
N ILE A 198 13.04 22.06 -2.95
CA ILE A 198 13.60 22.82 -1.83
C ILE A 198 14.95 22.25 -1.42
N LYS A 199 15.01 20.97 -1.11
CA LYS A 199 16.19 20.24 -0.65
C LYS A 199 15.97 18.75 -0.75
N ASN A 200 16.94 18.03 -1.32
CA ASN A 200 16.92 16.56 -1.34
C ASN A 200 17.00 16.00 0.06
N TYR A 201 16.25 14.94 0.32
CA TYR A 201 16.21 14.26 1.61
C TYR A 201 16.20 12.73 1.44
N LYS A 202 16.44 12.04 2.54
CA LYS A 202 16.40 10.58 2.58
C LYS A 202 15.35 10.12 3.59
N VAL A 203 14.65 9.05 3.24
CA VAL A 203 13.82 8.28 4.15
C VAL A 203 14.58 6.99 4.44
N MET A 204 14.97 6.77 5.69
CA MET A 204 15.86 5.68 6.11
C MET A 204 15.10 4.74 7.03
N ARG A 205 15.12 3.41 6.75
CA ARG A 205 14.48 2.42 7.63
C ARG A 205 15.14 2.43 9.01
N VAL A 206 14.32 2.43 10.05
CA VAL A 206 14.74 2.19 11.44
C VAL A 206 14.93 0.68 11.62
N LYS A 207 16.09 0.29 12.17
CA LYS A 207 16.43 -1.10 12.47
C LYS A 207 15.70 -1.60 13.70
#